data_8fea0b320b2a3cca4e85d70709b429cd
#
_entry.id   8fea0b320b2a3cca4e85d70709b429cd
#
_cell.length_a   1.000
_cell.length_b   1.000
_cell.length_c   1.000
_cell.angle_alpha   90.00
_cell.angle_beta   90.00
_cell.angle_gamma   90.00
#
_symmetry.space_group_name_H-M   'P 1'
#
loop_
_entity.id
_entity.type
_entity.pdbx_description
1 polymer ?
#
loop_
_entity_poly.entity_id
_entity_poly.type
_entity_poly.pdbx_seq_one_letter_code
_entity_poly.pdbx_strand_id
1 'polypeptide(L)'
;MLFGLVGSEMCIRDRIQEILVKSASDLIDLDNPNYQFVAARLLLYGLYKQVFGSSWNTGFPHILDHLLGGADKLIYDKELSTRYTKEEGDKINSWIDHGRDYLFTYAGLRQVVDKYLVQDRSTTELYETPQYMYMLIAAAIFQEYPPETRLDYVKRYYNAISKHKINIPTPIMAGVRTALRQFASCVLVDIDDTLDSIFSSDMAIGKYVAQRAGIGINAGRIRGINSKIRGGEVQHTGVVPFLKKFESTVRCCTQNGIRGGSATVHFPIWHQEIRDIIVLKNNKGT
;
A
#
# COMPACT_ATOMS: atom_id res chain seq x y z
N MET A 1 -26.55 -34.53 3.63
CA MET A 1 -27.30 -33.26 3.75
C MET A 1 -26.93 -32.44 4.99
N LEU A 2 -25.63 -32.43 5.39
CA LEU A 2 -25.13 -31.64 6.55
C LEU A 2 -24.12 -30.54 6.17
N PHE A 3 -23.72 -30.45 4.91
CA PHE A 3 -22.73 -29.46 4.46
C PHE A 3 -23.31 -28.05 4.16
N GLY A 4 -24.64 -27.92 4.09
CA GLY A 4 -25.28 -26.64 3.77
C GLY A 4 -25.50 -25.69 4.97
N LEU A 5 -25.50 -26.20 6.20
CA LEU A 5 -25.79 -25.40 7.40
C LEU A 5 -24.55 -24.68 7.98
N VAL A 6 -23.36 -25.25 7.85
CA VAL A 6 -22.12 -24.64 8.37
C VAL A 6 -21.72 -23.40 7.58
N GLY A 7 -21.92 -23.40 6.27
CA GLY A 7 -21.69 -22.24 5.41
C GLY A 7 -22.67 -21.08 5.67
N SER A 8 -23.93 -21.39 6.02
CA SER A 8 -24.94 -20.36 6.29
C SER A 8 -24.75 -19.68 7.66
N GLU A 9 -24.32 -20.41 8.69
CA GLU A 9 -24.06 -19.82 10.01
C GLU A 9 -22.82 -18.91 10.02
N MET A 10 -21.74 -19.28 9.34
CA MET A 10 -20.58 -18.39 9.18
C MET A 10 -20.97 -17.11 8.42
N CYS A 11 -21.72 -17.22 7.35
CA CYS A 11 -22.20 -16.07 6.57
C CYS A 11 -23.11 -15.13 7.38
N ILE A 12 -23.96 -15.66 8.26
CA ILE A 12 -24.86 -14.86 9.12
C ILE A 12 -24.04 -14.09 10.18
N ARG A 13 -23.07 -14.74 10.84
CA ARG A 13 -22.23 -14.10 11.86
C ARG A 13 -21.35 -13.00 11.29
N ASP A 14 -20.77 -13.22 10.14
CA ASP A 14 -19.92 -12.22 9.45
C ASP A 14 -20.77 -11.02 9.01
N ARG A 15 -21.97 -11.26 8.52
CA ARG A 15 -22.91 -10.20 8.16
C ARG A 15 -23.39 -9.39 9.35
N ILE A 16 -23.61 -10.02 10.52
CA ILE A 16 -23.92 -9.31 11.75
C ILE A 16 -22.75 -8.41 12.16
N GLN A 17 -21.52 -8.91 12.07
CA GLN A 17 -20.32 -8.13 12.35
C GLN A 17 -20.19 -6.91 11.44
N GLU A 18 -20.41 -7.06 10.14
CA GLU A 18 -20.41 -5.95 9.19
C GLU A 18 -21.49 -4.91 9.50
N ILE A 19 -22.70 -5.36 9.85
CA ILE A 19 -23.81 -4.47 10.23
C ILE A 19 -23.45 -3.69 11.49
N LEU A 20 -22.87 -4.32 12.50
CA LEU A 20 -22.44 -3.65 13.74
C LEU A 20 -21.39 -2.59 13.48
N VAL A 21 -20.37 -2.90 12.67
CA VAL A 21 -19.33 -1.94 12.27
C VAL A 21 -19.97 -0.77 11.51
N LYS A 22 -20.84 -1.06 10.53
CA LYS A 22 -21.52 -0.03 9.74
C LYS A 22 -22.39 0.86 10.62
N SER A 23 -23.24 0.28 11.47
CA SER A 23 -24.10 1.04 12.38
C SER A 23 -23.31 1.97 13.29
N ALA A 24 -22.17 1.50 13.84
CA ALA A 24 -21.31 2.34 14.64
C ALA A 24 -20.64 3.45 13.81
N SER A 25 -20.24 3.15 12.56
CA SER A 25 -19.63 4.15 11.69
C SER A 25 -20.60 5.22 11.22
N ASP A 26 -21.87 4.88 11.03
CA ASP A 26 -22.91 5.83 10.62
C ASP A 26 -23.29 6.83 11.74
N LEU A 27 -22.90 6.53 12.99
CA LEU A 27 -23.06 7.43 14.14
C LEU A 27 -21.87 8.36 14.38
N ILE A 28 -20.86 8.33 13.52
CA ILE A 28 -19.70 9.24 13.63
C ILE A 28 -20.09 10.61 13.09
N ASP A 29 -20.24 11.57 13.97
CA ASP A 29 -20.51 12.97 13.64
C ASP A 29 -19.77 13.93 14.59
N LEU A 30 -20.01 15.21 14.48
CA LEU A 30 -19.38 16.24 15.33
C LEU A 30 -19.82 16.15 16.79
N ASP A 31 -21.06 15.72 17.06
CA ASP A 31 -21.62 15.59 18.40
C ASP A 31 -21.17 14.27 19.07
N ASN A 32 -20.89 13.25 18.25
CA ASN A 32 -20.55 11.90 18.70
C ASN A 32 -19.21 11.38 18.13
N PRO A 33 -18.09 12.12 18.25
CA PRO A 33 -16.82 11.77 17.62
C PRO A 33 -16.22 10.45 18.11
N ASN A 34 -16.58 10.03 19.31
CA ASN A 34 -16.05 8.80 19.92
C ASN A 34 -16.57 7.51 19.29
N TYR A 35 -17.64 7.56 18.49
CA TYR A 35 -18.08 6.38 17.72
C TYR A 35 -17.03 5.91 16.72
N GLN A 36 -16.08 6.76 16.30
CA GLN A 36 -14.93 6.33 15.50
C GLN A 36 -14.10 5.24 16.18
N PHE A 37 -13.96 5.28 17.50
CA PHE A 37 -13.26 4.24 18.27
C PHE A 37 -14.14 3.01 18.51
N VAL A 38 -15.45 3.18 18.65
CA VAL A 38 -16.39 2.05 18.75
C VAL A 38 -16.38 1.24 17.46
N ALA A 39 -16.54 1.90 16.32
CA ALA A 39 -16.49 1.26 15.00
C ALA A 39 -15.13 0.58 14.75
N ALA A 40 -14.02 1.22 15.15
CA ALA A 40 -12.68 0.64 15.03
C ALA A 40 -12.54 -0.65 15.86
N ARG A 41 -13.02 -0.66 17.11
CA ARG A 41 -12.95 -1.84 17.99
C ARG A 41 -13.81 -2.99 17.49
N LEU A 42 -14.99 -2.70 16.95
CA LEU A 42 -15.83 -3.72 16.32
C LEU A 42 -15.13 -4.31 15.08
N LEU A 43 -14.53 -3.47 14.23
CA LEU A 43 -13.76 -3.92 13.09
C LEU A 43 -12.55 -4.78 13.52
N LEU A 44 -11.82 -4.35 14.56
CA LEU A 44 -10.67 -5.06 15.11
C LEU A 44 -11.04 -6.45 15.65
N TYR A 45 -12.18 -6.55 16.33
CA TYR A 45 -12.70 -7.83 16.80
C TYR A 45 -12.91 -8.82 15.66
N GLY A 46 -13.54 -8.37 14.57
CA GLY A 46 -13.73 -9.17 13.36
C GLY A 46 -12.40 -9.59 12.72
N LEU A 47 -11.44 -8.66 12.65
CA LEU A 47 -10.09 -8.90 12.14
C LEU A 47 -9.35 -9.98 12.94
N TYR A 48 -9.33 -9.89 14.26
CA TYR A 48 -8.67 -10.88 15.11
C TYR A 48 -9.30 -12.26 14.95
N LYS A 49 -10.62 -12.33 14.87
CA LYS A 49 -11.32 -13.59 14.63
C LYS A 49 -11.02 -14.17 13.26
N GLN A 50 -10.89 -13.34 12.22
CA GLN A 50 -10.55 -13.77 10.88
C GLN A 50 -9.12 -14.32 10.81
N VAL A 51 -8.15 -13.62 11.41
CA VAL A 51 -6.73 -13.98 11.32
C VAL A 51 -6.36 -15.14 12.24
N PHE A 52 -6.90 -15.19 13.46
CA PHE A 52 -6.49 -16.14 14.50
C PHE A 52 -7.59 -17.13 14.91
N GLY A 53 -8.76 -17.07 14.28
CA GLY A 53 -9.90 -17.86 14.68
C GLY A 53 -10.46 -17.46 16.05
N SER A 54 -11.14 -18.36 16.74
CA SER A 54 -11.70 -18.10 18.09
C SER A 54 -10.64 -18.15 19.21
N SER A 55 -9.45 -18.66 18.93
CA SER A 55 -8.38 -18.85 19.91
C SER A 55 -7.71 -17.54 20.37
N TRP A 56 -7.90 -16.43 19.65
CA TRP A 56 -7.29 -15.14 20.03
C TRP A 56 -7.68 -14.67 21.44
N ASN A 57 -8.84 -15.10 21.96
CA ASN A 57 -9.29 -14.80 23.32
C ASN A 57 -8.42 -15.43 24.42
N THR A 58 -7.69 -16.50 24.09
CA THR A 58 -6.80 -17.21 25.01
C THR A 58 -5.35 -16.79 24.87
N GLY A 59 -5.02 -16.03 23.84
CA GLY A 59 -3.69 -15.50 23.54
C GLY A 59 -3.43 -15.44 22.05
N PHE A 60 -2.48 -14.60 21.67
CA PHE A 60 -2.04 -14.49 20.28
C PHE A 60 -0.97 -15.55 19.99
N PRO A 61 -0.94 -16.14 18.78
CA PRO A 61 0.13 -17.04 18.35
C PRO A 61 1.50 -16.39 18.48
N HIS A 62 2.55 -17.21 18.68
CA HIS A 62 3.90 -16.69 18.67
C HIS A 62 4.27 -16.15 17.29
N ILE A 63 4.93 -14.97 17.22
CA ILE A 63 5.20 -14.29 15.95
C ILE A 63 6.05 -15.10 14.99
N LEU A 64 6.99 -15.93 15.49
CA LEU A 64 7.79 -16.80 14.63
C LEU A 64 6.95 -17.93 14.02
N ASP A 65 6.04 -18.53 14.78
CA ASP A 65 5.15 -19.57 14.27
C ASP A 65 4.22 -19.01 13.20
N HIS A 66 3.72 -17.79 13.44
CA HIS A 66 2.92 -17.05 12.47
C HIS A 66 3.71 -16.73 11.18
N LEU A 67 4.96 -16.26 11.32
CA LEU A 67 5.84 -15.97 10.21
C LEU A 67 6.21 -17.24 9.40
N LEU A 68 6.56 -18.32 10.07
CA LEU A 68 6.89 -19.61 9.43
C LEU A 68 5.70 -20.17 8.67
N GLY A 69 4.53 -20.24 9.28
CA GLY A 69 3.29 -20.69 8.64
C GLY A 69 2.91 -19.86 7.40
N GLY A 70 3.19 -18.56 7.43
CA GLY A 70 3.00 -17.68 6.27
C GLY A 70 4.10 -17.81 5.21
N ALA A 71 5.34 -18.06 5.60
CA ALA A 71 6.46 -18.29 4.66
C ALA A 71 6.28 -19.58 3.87
N ASP A 72 5.76 -20.63 4.49
CA ASP A 72 5.44 -21.89 3.82
C ASP A 72 4.35 -21.73 2.76
N LYS A 73 3.42 -20.81 2.98
CA LYS A 73 2.36 -20.42 2.02
C LYS A 73 2.83 -19.37 0.99
N LEU A 74 4.11 -18.98 0.99
CA LEU A 74 4.67 -17.91 0.14
C LEU A 74 4.05 -16.52 0.38
N ILE A 75 3.47 -16.30 1.54
CA ILE A 75 2.86 -15.02 1.95
C ILE A 75 3.95 -14.06 2.42
N TYR A 76 4.84 -14.54 3.27
CA TYR A 76 5.99 -13.79 3.78
C TYR A 76 7.30 -14.18 3.08
N ASP A 77 8.28 -13.31 3.21
CA ASP A 77 9.63 -13.57 2.71
C ASP A 77 10.28 -14.74 3.46
N LYS A 78 10.74 -15.75 2.71
CA LYS A 78 11.42 -16.92 3.28
C LYS A 78 12.70 -16.54 4.03
N GLU A 79 13.45 -15.56 3.53
CA GLU A 79 14.67 -15.11 4.20
C GLU A 79 14.37 -14.57 5.59
N LEU A 80 13.33 -13.74 5.72
CA LEU A 80 12.91 -13.18 7.01
C LEU A 80 12.59 -14.29 8.03
N SER A 81 11.97 -15.39 7.60
CA SER A 81 11.59 -16.50 8.49
C SER A 81 12.76 -17.26 9.11
N THR A 82 13.95 -17.17 8.51
CA THR A 82 15.17 -17.87 8.93
C THR A 82 16.25 -16.97 9.55
N ARG A 83 16.04 -15.64 9.51
CA ARG A 83 17.05 -14.65 9.94
C ARG A 83 17.20 -14.50 11.45
N TYR A 84 16.15 -14.77 12.19
CA TYR A 84 16.14 -14.61 13.64
C TYR A 84 16.21 -15.97 14.33
N THR A 85 17.04 -16.07 15.37
CA THR A 85 17.06 -17.26 16.20
C THR A 85 15.79 -17.35 17.03
N LYS A 86 15.53 -18.52 17.64
CA LYS A 86 14.39 -18.70 18.52
C LYS A 86 14.41 -17.70 19.69
N GLU A 87 15.59 -17.52 20.31
CA GLU A 87 15.77 -16.60 21.45
C GLU A 87 15.52 -15.14 21.06
N GLU A 88 15.91 -14.76 19.84
CA GLU A 88 15.61 -13.43 19.31
C GLU A 88 14.10 -13.27 19.04
N GLY A 89 13.49 -14.31 18.48
CA GLY A 89 12.04 -14.34 18.23
C GLY A 89 11.23 -14.27 19.52
N ASP A 90 11.63 -14.94 20.59
CA ASP A 90 10.99 -14.85 21.90
C ASP A 90 11.04 -13.41 22.44
N LYS A 91 12.19 -12.72 22.28
CA LYS A 91 12.32 -11.30 22.66
C LYS A 91 11.44 -10.41 21.81
N ILE A 92 11.43 -10.59 20.48
CA ILE A 92 10.58 -9.83 19.55
C ILE A 92 9.11 -10.02 19.91
N ASN A 93 8.68 -11.26 20.15
CA ASN A 93 7.31 -11.57 20.54
C ASN A 93 6.90 -10.88 21.86
N SER A 94 7.81 -10.84 22.84
CA SER A 94 7.56 -10.20 24.14
C SER A 94 7.34 -8.68 24.06
N TRP A 95 7.74 -8.02 22.98
CA TRP A 95 7.57 -6.57 22.78
C TRP A 95 6.29 -6.19 22.06
N ILE A 96 5.57 -7.17 21.51
CA ILE A 96 4.33 -6.90 20.79
C ILE A 96 3.24 -6.52 21.80
N ASP A 97 2.68 -5.34 21.61
CA ASP A 97 1.63 -4.78 22.45
C ASP A 97 0.35 -4.63 21.62
N HIS A 98 -0.49 -5.65 21.63
CA HIS A 98 -1.76 -5.65 20.89
C HIS A 98 -2.75 -4.58 21.37
N GLY A 99 -2.55 -4.06 22.60
CA GLY A 99 -3.34 -2.94 23.12
C GLY A 99 -3.19 -1.65 22.29
N ARG A 100 -2.08 -1.52 21.53
CA ARG A 100 -1.88 -0.37 20.63
C ARG A 100 -2.84 -0.36 19.43
N ASP A 101 -3.46 -1.48 19.10
CA ASP A 101 -4.49 -1.51 18.06
C ASP A 101 -5.73 -0.68 18.43
N TYR A 102 -5.95 -0.44 19.73
CA TYR A 102 -7.01 0.46 20.20
C TYR A 102 -6.73 1.96 19.98
N LEU A 103 -5.53 2.32 19.53
CA LEU A 103 -5.19 3.71 19.13
C LEU A 103 -5.80 4.10 17.78
N PHE A 104 -6.20 3.12 16.97
CA PHE A 104 -6.78 3.41 15.66
C PHE A 104 -8.16 4.02 15.74
N THR A 105 -8.38 5.03 14.91
CA THR A 105 -9.73 5.44 14.50
C THR A 105 -10.28 4.48 13.45
N TYR A 106 -11.59 4.49 13.21
CA TYR A 106 -12.21 3.63 12.20
C TYR A 106 -11.61 3.82 10.81
N ALA A 107 -11.48 5.07 10.35
CA ALA A 107 -10.90 5.36 9.04
C ALA A 107 -9.44 4.90 8.94
N GLY A 108 -8.64 5.11 10.00
CA GLY A 108 -7.25 4.66 10.06
C GLY A 108 -7.13 3.14 10.00
N LEU A 109 -7.94 2.42 10.77
CA LEU A 109 -7.93 0.95 10.77
C LEU A 109 -8.41 0.38 9.44
N ARG A 110 -9.48 0.95 8.84
CA ARG A 110 -9.95 0.56 7.50
C ARG A 110 -8.85 0.71 6.46
N GLN A 111 -8.13 1.83 6.47
CA GLN A 111 -7.01 2.03 5.56
C GLN A 111 -5.91 0.98 5.74
N VAL A 112 -5.58 0.62 6.98
CA VAL A 112 -4.59 -0.43 7.28
C VAL A 112 -5.07 -1.78 6.76
N VAL A 113 -6.29 -2.17 7.07
CA VAL A 113 -6.89 -3.45 6.64
C VAL A 113 -6.97 -3.54 5.11
N ASP A 114 -7.49 -2.50 4.46
CA ASP A 114 -7.77 -2.55 3.03
C ASP A 114 -6.51 -2.45 2.15
N LYS A 115 -5.46 -1.76 2.65
CA LYS A 115 -4.29 -1.42 1.82
C LYS A 115 -2.98 -2.05 2.25
N TYR A 116 -2.77 -2.29 3.55
CA TYR A 116 -1.44 -2.58 4.09
C TYR A 116 -1.28 -3.96 4.69
N LEU A 117 -2.32 -4.52 5.31
CA LEU A 117 -2.24 -5.90 5.79
C LEU A 117 -2.05 -6.87 4.62
N VAL A 118 -1.20 -7.84 4.84
CA VAL A 118 -0.99 -8.92 3.87
C VAL A 118 -2.27 -9.75 3.79
N GLN A 119 -2.77 -9.93 2.57
CA GLN A 119 -4.01 -10.64 2.30
C GLN A 119 -3.98 -11.32 0.94
N ASP A 120 -4.74 -12.38 0.78
CA ASP A 120 -5.11 -12.89 -0.53
C ASP A 120 -6.18 -11.99 -1.14
N ARG A 121 -5.86 -11.34 -2.27
CA ARG A 121 -6.76 -10.40 -2.94
C ARG A 121 -7.91 -11.07 -3.68
N SER A 122 -7.80 -12.36 -3.97
CA SER A 122 -8.85 -13.13 -4.64
C SER A 122 -9.94 -13.59 -3.68
N THR A 123 -9.53 -13.97 -2.45
CA THR A 123 -10.43 -14.48 -1.40
C THR A 123 -10.75 -13.43 -0.32
N THR A 124 -10.01 -12.32 -0.28
CA THR A 124 -10.04 -11.31 0.80
C THR A 124 -9.59 -11.85 2.17
N GLU A 125 -8.96 -13.03 2.21
CA GLU A 125 -8.41 -13.61 3.42
C GLU A 125 -7.23 -12.76 3.93
N LEU A 126 -7.32 -12.31 5.19
CA LEU A 126 -6.29 -11.55 5.88
C LEU A 126 -5.39 -12.48 6.67
N TYR A 127 -4.07 -12.23 6.61
CA TYR A 127 -3.08 -13.09 7.23
C TYR A 127 -2.39 -12.47 8.45
N GLU A 128 -2.64 -11.22 8.76
CA GLU A 128 -1.99 -10.53 9.88
C GLU A 128 -2.86 -9.45 10.50
N THR A 129 -2.46 -9.01 11.69
CA THR A 129 -3.05 -7.88 12.40
C THR A 129 -2.11 -6.67 12.39
N PRO A 130 -2.55 -5.46 12.76
CA PRO A 130 -1.69 -4.28 12.68
C PRO A 130 -0.40 -4.41 13.52
N GLN A 131 -0.45 -5.01 14.71
CA GLN A 131 0.76 -5.15 15.52
C GLN A 131 1.74 -6.17 14.94
N TYR A 132 1.26 -7.25 14.33
CA TYR A 132 2.13 -8.18 13.60
C TYR A 132 2.72 -7.52 12.36
N MET A 133 1.91 -6.78 11.60
CA MET A 133 2.40 -5.98 10.48
C MET A 133 3.56 -5.06 10.90
N TYR A 134 3.38 -4.26 11.95
CA TYR A 134 4.41 -3.34 12.43
C TYR A 134 5.67 -4.06 12.91
N MET A 135 5.52 -5.15 13.66
CA MET A 135 6.66 -5.91 14.14
C MET A 135 7.44 -6.58 13.00
N LEU A 136 6.73 -7.21 12.05
CA LEU A 136 7.35 -7.85 10.89
C LEU A 136 8.02 -6.83 9.95
N ILE A 137 7.47 -5.62 9.82
CA ILE A 137 8.12 -4.52 9.10
C ILE A 137 9.44 -4.15 9.79
N ALA A 138 9.43 -3.97 11.11
CA ALA A 138 10.64 -3.65 11.86
C ALA A 138 11.69 -4.76 11.73
N ALA A 139 11.28 -6.01 11.89
CA ALA A 139 12.17 -7.16 11.73
C ALA A 139 12.75 -7.23 10.30
N ALA A 140 11.95 -7.04 9.26
CA ALA A 140 12.41 -7.09 7.88
C ALA A 140 13.42 -5.98 7.54
N ILE A 141 13.23 -4.76 8.05
CA ILE A 141 14.14 -3.64 7.77
C ILE A 141 15.53 -3.87 8.39
N PHE A 142 15.58 -4.44 9.59
CA PHE A 142 16.84 -4.58 10.34
C PHE A 142 17.42 -6.01 10.33
N GLN A 143 16.88 -6.92 9.53
CA GLN A 143 17.31 -8.32 9.48
C GLN A 143 18.80 -8.51 9.11
N GLU A 144 19.37 -7.59 8.30
CA GLU A 144 20.76 -7.63 7.86
C GLU A 144 21.73 -6.90 8.81
N TYR A 145 21.22 -6.27 9.87
CA TYR A 145 22.06 -5.60 10.86
C TYR A 145 22.79 -6.66 11.72
N PRO A 146 23.96 -6.29 12.30
CA PRO A 146 24.69 -7.19 13.17
C PRO A 146 23.81 -7.72 14.33
N PRO A 147 23.90 -9.02 14.68
CA PRO A 147 23.06 -9.64 15.71
C PRO A 147 23.08 -8.89 17.06
N GLU A 148 24.21 -8.25 17.40
CA GLU A 148 24.39 -7.54 18.65
C GLU A 148 23.54 -6.27 18.75
N THR A 149 23.16 -5.68 17.62
CA THR A 149 22.49 -4.37 17.55
C THR A 149 21.09 -4.45 16.95
N ARG A 150 20.82 -5.42 16.07
CA ARG A 150 19.57 -5.49 15.30
C ARG A 150 18.31 -5.48 16.17
N LEU A 151 18.33 -6.14 17.31
CA LEU A 151 17.20 -6.23 18.22
C LEU A 151 16.84 -4.86 18.85
N ASP A 152 17.84 -4.04 19.17
CA ASP A 152 17.59 -2.67 19.67
C ASP A 152 16.90 -1.84 18.60
N TYR A 153 17.39 -1.90 17.35
CA TYR A 153 16.76 -1.19 16.22
C TYR A 153 15.34 -1.68 15.94
N VAL A 154 15.11 -2.99 15.93
CA VAL A 154 13.76 -3.58 15.76
C VAL A 154 12.81 -3.05 16.82
N LYS A 155 13.20 -3.09 18.11
CA LYS A 155 12.37 -2.62 19.22
C LYS A 155 12.05 -1.14 19.12
N ARG A 156 13.06 -0.32 18.85
CA ARG A 156 12.92 1.15 18.74
C ARG A 156 12.02 1.51 17.57
N TYR A 157 12.23 0.89 16.41
CA TYR A 157 11.45 1.14 15.21
C TYR A 157 9.99 0.69 15.39
N TYR A 158 9.76 -0.54 15.90
CA TYR A 158 8.42 -0.99 16.26
C TYR A 158 7.70 -0.01 17.18
N ASN A 159 8.38 0.46 18.23
CA ASN A 159 7.79 1.43 19.14
C ASN A 159 7.45 2.77 18.47
N ALA A 160 8.22 3.20 17.49
CA ALA A 160 7.97 4.44 16.77
C ALA A 160 6.77 4.34 15.83
N ILE A 161 6.68 3.26 15.03
CA ILE A 161 5.60 3.09 14.06
C ILE A 161 4.29 2.66 14.71
N SER A 162 4.32 1.73 15.67
CA SER A 162 3.10 1.20 16.32
C SER A 162 2.43 2.19 17.28
N LYS A 163 3.16 3.22 17.72
CA LYS A 163 2.64 4.36 18.49
C LYS A 163 2.31 5.57 17.61
N HIS A 164 2.30 5.39 16.29
CA HIS A 164 2.00 6.41 15.29
C HIS A 164 2.89 7.69 15.41
N LYS A 165 4.13 7.55 15.93
CA LYS A 165 5.06 8.67 16.06
C LYS A 165 5.71 9.05 14.73
N ILE A 166 5.85 8.06 13.83
CA ILE A 166 6.33 8.22 12.47
C ILE A 166 5.40 7.48 11.52
N ASN A 167 5.31 8.01 10.31
CA ASN A 167 4.62 7.38 9.21
C ASN A 167 5.64 6.83 8.20
N ILE A 168 5.33 5.72 7.58
CA ILE A 168 6.21 5.06 6.61
C ILE A 168 5.53 4.93 5.24
N PRO A 169 6.30 4.93 4.15
CA PRO A 169 5.73 4.93 2.80
C PRO A 169 4.98 3.64 2.49
N THR A 170 3.94 3.78 1.67
CA THR A 170 3.04 2.70 1.26
C THR A 170 3.75 1.41 0.81
N PRO A 171 4.81 1.43 -0.03
CA PRO A 171 5.46 0.19 -0.46
C PRO A 171 6.15 -0.57 0.69
N ILE A 172 6.69 0.15 1.67
CA ILE A 172 7.25 -0.46 2.88
C ILE A 172 6.14 -1.10 3.72
N MET A 173 5.06 -0.34 3.98
CA MET A 173 3.92 -0.87 4.76
C MET A 173 3.27 -2.08 4.13
N ALA A 174 3.12 -2.08 2.79
CA ALA A 174 2.44 -3.16 2.09
C ALA A 174 3.33 -4.37 1.79
N GLY A 175 4.67 -4.19 1.69
CA GLY A 175 5.48 -5.17 1.00
C GLY A 175 6.81 -5.60 1.61
N VAL A 176 7.44 -4.84 2.53
CA VAL A 176 8.83 -5.13 2.94
C VAL A 176 9.04 -6.51 3.58
N ARG A 177 8.00 -7.07 4.21
CA ARG A 177 7.99 -8.41 4.81
C ARG A 177 7.56 -9.52 3.85
N THR A 178 7.32 -9.20 2.58
CA THR A 178 6.90 -10.12 1.51
C THR A 178 7.99 -10.25 0.45
N ALA A 179 7.74 -10.99 -0.61
CA ALA A 179 8.67 -11.13 -1.74
C ALA A 179 8.83 -9.85 -2.60
N LEU A 180 8.11 -8.76 -2.29
CA LEU A 180 8.25 -7.48 -3.01
C LEU A 180 9.63 -6.85 -2.76
N ARG A 181 10.20 -6.23 -3.81
CA ARG A 181 11.53 -5.60 -3.75
C ARG A 181 11.54 -4.14 -4.24
N GLN A 182 10.39 -3.59 -4.66
CA GLN A 182 10.26 -2.19 -5.05
C GLN A 182 9.64 -1.38 -3.90
N PHE A 183 10.43 -0.47 -3.31
CA PHE A 183 10.02 0.29 -2.11
C PHE A 183 9.96 1.81 -2.34
N ALA A 184 10.27 2.29 -3.55
CA ALA A 184 10.10 3.70 -3.89
C ALA A 184 8.61 4.05 -4.01
N SER A 185 8.14 4.96 -3.16
CA SER A 185 6.74 5.42 -3.19
C SER A 185 6.46 6.35 -4.37
N CYS A 186 7.45 7.15 -4.76
CA CYS A 186 7.37 8.13 -5.83
C CYS A 186 8.63 8.05 -6.69
N VAL A 187 8.44 8.14 -8.00
CA VAL A 187 9.51 8.11 -8.99
C VAL A 187 9.37 9.32 -9.90
N LEU A 188 10.47 10.04 -10.11
CA LEU A 188 10.53 11.16 -11.05
C LEU A 188 11.14 10.69 -12.36
N VAL A 189 10.50 11.02 -13.46
CA VAL A 189 10.94 10.70 -14.81
C VAL A 189 11.16 12.01 -15.57
N ASP A 190 12.39 12.24 -16.02
CA ASP A 190 12.77 13.40 -16.81
C ASP A 190 12.85 12.98 -18.28
N ILE A 191 12.11 13.64 -19.16
CA ILE A 191 11.93 13.23 -20.55
C ILE A 191 12.61 14.25 -21.48
N ASP A 192 13.53 13.76 -22.30
CA ASP A 192 14.16 14.56 -23.34
C ASP A 192 13.32 14.59 -24.63
N ASP A 193 13.67 15.53 -25.52
CA ASP A 193 12.97 15.81 -26.76
C ASP A 193 13.36 14.85 -27.93
N THR A 194 13.34 13.54 -27.63
CA THR A 194 13.56 12.47 -28.60
C THR A 194 12.53 11.36 -28.44
N LEU A 195 12.19 10.67 -29.54
CA LEU A 195 11.25 9.53 -29.46
C LEU A 195 11.80 8.40 -28.56
N ASP A 196 13.10 8.17 -28.59
CA ASP A 196 13.73 7.14 -27.74
C ASP A 196 13.55 7.47 -26.25
N SER A 197 13.78 8.72 -25.86
CA SER A 197 13.54 9.17 -24.47
C SER A 197 12.07 9.10 -24.08
N ILE A 198 11.17 9.52 -24.96
CA ILE A 198 9.72 9.50 -24.71
C ILE A 198 9.22 8.07 -24.53
N PHE A 199 9.59 7.13 -25.41
CA PHE A 199 9.13 5.75 -25.33
C PHE A 199 9.79 4.95 -24.21
N SER A 200 11.09 5.16 -23.95
CA SER A 200 11.75 4.54 -22.79
C SER A 200 11.17 5.02 -21.47
N SER A 201 10.83 6.31 -21.38
CA SER A 201 10.13 6.89 -20.24
C SER A 201 8.71 6.30 -20.05
N ASP A 202 7.97 6.15 -21.14
CA ASP A 202 6.63 5.53 -21.10
C ASP A 202 6.68 4.09 -20.58
N MET A 203 7.66 3.31 -21.04
CA MET A 203 7.89 1.95 -20.54
C MET A 203 8.25 1.96 -19.04
N ALA A 204 9.12 2.88 -18.60
CA ALA A 204 9.48 3.03 -17.20
C ALA A 204 8.27 3.40 -16.33
N ILE A 205 7.46 4.37 -16.79
CA ILE A 205 6.20 4.78 -16.13
C ILE A 205 5.30 3.55 -15.91
N GLY A 206 5.05 2.75 -16.95
CA GLY A 206 4.22 1.57 -16.86
C GLY A 206 4.74 0.55 -15.85
N LYS A 207 6.05 0.26 -15.87
CA LYS A 207 6.69 -0.68 -14.92
C LYS A 207 6.60 -0.22 -13.47
N TYR A 208 6.83 1.07 -13.19
CA TYR A 208 6.75 1.60 -11.83
C TYR A 208 5.31 1.68 -11.32
N VAL A 209 4.36 2.07 -12.17
CA VAL A 209 2.93 2.06 -11.82
C VAL A 209 2.47 0.65 -11.46
N ALA A 210 2.86 -0.35 -12.26
CA ALA A 210 2.56 -1.76 -11.98
C ALA A 210 3.13 -2.23 -10.61
N GLN A 211 4.18 -1.57 -10.12
CA GLN A 211 4.77 -1.83 -8.81
C GLN A 211 4.32 -0.81 -7.74
N ARG A 212 3.19 -0.12 -7.95
CA ARG A 212 2.51 0.75 -6.97
C ARG A 212 3.23 2.07 -6.66
N ALA A 213 4.13 2.53 -7.53
CA ALA A 213 4.74 3.85 -7.40
C ALA A 213 3.83 4.96 -7.97
N GLY A 214 3.83 6.13 -7.34
CA GLY A 214 3.34 7.37 -7.93
C GLY A 214 4.41 7.97 -8.84
N ILE A 215 4.02 8.62 -9.93
CA ILE A 215 4.93 9.11 -10.95
C ILE A 215 4.89 10.64 -11.03
N GLY A 216 6.05 11.28 -11.01
CA GLY A 216 6.23 12.66 -11.45
C GLY A 216 6.91 12.68 -12.82
N ILE A 217 6.30 13.32 -13.79
CA ILE A 217 6.79 13.38 -15.17
C ILE A 217 7.20 14.81 -15.47
N ASN A 218 8.49 15.04 -15.80
CA ASN A 218 8.91 16.29 -16.42
C ASN A 218 8.90 16.12 -17.95
N ALA A 219 7.86 16.64 -18.59
CA ALA A 219 7.72 16.62 -20.05
C ALA A 219 8.00 17.99 -20.70
N GLY A 220 8.48 18.95 -19.91
CA GLY A 220 8.67 20.33 -20.35
C GLY A 220 9.79 20.55 -21.36
N ARG A 221 10.60 19.54 -21.65
CA ARG A 221 11.63 19.60 -22.71
C ARG A 221 11.10 19.17 -24.07
N ILE A 222 9.96 18.47 -24.14
CA ILE A 222 9.36 18.04 -25.40
C ILE A 222 8.93 19.28 -26.18
N ARG A 223 9.38 19.37 -27.41
CA ARG A 223 9.05 20.53 -28.29
C ARG A 223 7.57 20.68 -28.52
N GLY A 224 7.13 21.93 -28.68
CA GLY A 224 5.73 22.24 -28.91
C GLY A 224 5.26 21.97 -30.35
N ILE A 225 3.96 22.14 -30.54
CA ILE A 225 3.30 21.98 -31.85
C ILE A 225 3.95 22.85 -32.92
N ASN A 226 3.97 22.36 -34.17
CA ASN A 226 4.58 22.99 -35.34
C ASN A 226 6.10 23.19 -35.28
N SER A 227 6.78 22.70 -34.24
CA SER A 227 8.24 22.69 -34.22
C SER A 227 8.78 21.83 -35.35
N LYS A 228 9.85 22.31 -36.01
CA LYS A 228 10.46 21.64 -37.18
C LYS A 228 11.16 20.33 -36.77
N ILE A 229 10.91 19.27 -37.54
CA ILE A 229 11.58 17.97 -37.42
C ILE A 229 12.28 17.66 -38.75
N ARG A 230 13.38 16.93 -38.69
CA ARG A 230 14.15 16.50 -39.86
C ARG A 230 14.50 17.67 -40.80
N GLY A 231 15.06 18.75 -40.27
CA GLY A 231 15.41 19.92 -41.06
C GLY A 231 14.23 20.73 -41.57
N GLY A 232 13.00 20.47 -41.17
CA GLY A 232 11.78 21.16 -41.57
C GLY A 232 10.90 20.36 -42.54
N GLU A 233 11.25 19.12 -42.86
CA GLU A 233 10.43 18.21 -43.66
C GLU A 233 9.06 17.91 -43.01
N VAL A 234 9.02 17.81 -41.66
CA VAL A 234 7.85 17.47 -40.90
C VAL A 234 7.67 18.45 -39.73
N GLN A 235 6.45 18.67 -39.31
CA GLN A 235 6.11 19.46 -38.12
C GLN A 235 5.67 18.56 -36.97
N HIS A 236 6.06 18.93 -35.75
CA HIS A 236 5.69 18.23 -34.55
C HIS A 236 4.19 18.40 -34.23
N THR A 237 3.55 17.33 -33.79
CA THR A 237 2.13 17.30 -33.49
C THR A 237 1.76 17.90 -32.11
N GLY A 238 2.76 18.35 -31.36
CA GLY A 238 2.59 18.90 -30.01
C GLY A 238 2.76 17.87 -28.89
N VAL A 239 2.66 18.38 -27.66
CA VAL A 239 2.89 17.59 -26.44
C VAL A 239 1.64 16.83 -26.00
N VAL A 240 0.44 17.38 -26.27
CA VAL A 240 -0.83 16.80 -25.81
C VAL A 240 -1.02 15.33 -26.20
N PRO A 241 -0.68 14.86 -27.42
CA PRO A 241 -0.75 13.44 -27.76
C PRO A 241 0.12 12.54 -26.86
N PHE A 242 1.32 13.00 -26.49
CA PHE A 242 2.20 12.25 -25.58
C PHE A 242 1.66 12.23 -24.15
N LEU A 243 1.04 13.31 -23.68
CA LEU A 243 0.37 13.33 -22.37
C LEU A 243 -0.76 12.33 -22.30
N LYS A 244 -1.59 12.24 -23.35
CA LYS A 244 -2.66 11.23 -23.47
C LYS A 244 -2.09 9.81 -23.46
N LYS A 245 -0.94 9.58 -24.11
CA LYS A 245 -0.24 8.30 -24.08
C LYS A 245 0.21 7.93 -22.67
N PHE A 246 0.87 8.83 -21.95
CA PHE A 246 1.31 8.60 -20.56
C PHE A 246 0.12 8.35 -19.64
N GLU A 247 -0.99 9.09 -19.79
CA GLU A 247 -2.22 8.84 -19.04
C GLU A 247 -2.75 7.43 -19.31
N SER A 248 -2.80 7.00 -20.57
CA SER A 248 -3.24 5.65 -20.96
C SER A 248 -2.33 4.58 -20.33
N THR A 249 -1.01 4.77 -20.36
CA THR A 249 -0.03 3.86 -19.73
C THR A 249 -0.25 3.76 -18.23
N VAL A 250 -0.45 4.89 -17.54
CA VAL A 250 -0.75 4.90 -16.10
C VAL A 250 -2.04 4.16 -15.79
N ARG A 251 -3.08 4.35 -16.59
CA ARG A 251 -4.39 3.68 -16.39
C ARG A 251 -4.31 2.18 -16.63
N CYS A 252 -3.72 1.74 -17.75
CA CYS A 252 -3.69 0.32 -18.11
C CYS A 252 -2.74 -0.51 -17.23
N CYS A 253 -1.69 0.10 -16.68
CA CYS A 253 -0.74 -0.59 -15.81
C CYS A 253 -1.13 -0.55 -14.32
N THR A 254 -2.22 0.13 -13.97
CA THR A 254 -2.71 0.19 -12.60
C THR A 254 -3.15 -1.19 -12.11
N GLN A 255 -2.62 -1.61 -10.96
CA GLN A 255 -3.08 -2.83 -10.29
C GLN A 255 -4.32 -2.52 -9.45
N ASN A 256 -5.44 -3.17 -9.76
CA ASN A 256 -6.68 -3.04 -9.01
C ASN A 256 -6.50 -3.47 -7.54
N GLY A 257 -7.06 -2.69 -6.63
CA GLY A 257 -7.32 -3.08 -5.24
C GLY A 257 -6.37 -2.53 -4.18
N ILE A 258 -5.18 -1.96 -4.51
CA ILE A 258 -4.26 -1.45 -3.47
C ILE A 258 -4.01 0.05 -3.63
N ARG A 259 -3.54 0.47 -4.80
CA ARG A 259 -3.29 1.88 -5.12
C ARG A 259 -3.58 2.10 -6.60
N GLY A 260 -4.47 3.04 -6.90
CA GLY A 260 -4.68 3.50 -8.26
C GLY A 260 -3.40 4.11 -8.83
N GLY A 261 -3.16 3.95 -10.13
CA GLY A 261 -2.08 4.62 -10.84
C GLY A 261 -2.28 6.14 -10.75
N SER A 262 -1.23 6.87 -10.42
CA SER A 262 -1.25 8.33 -10.32
C SER A 262 0.02 8.90 -10.91
N ALA A 263 -0.14 9.90 -11.78
CA ALA A 263 0.97 10.66 -12.33
C ALA A 263 0.68 12.17 -12.27
N THR A 264 1.70 12.93 -11.91
CA THR A 264 1.70 14.39 -11.99
C THR A 264 2.64 14.81 -13.09
N VAL A 265 2.19 15.66 -14.00
CA VAL A 265 3.01 16.15 -15.10
C VAL A 265 3.44 17.58 -14.82
N HIS A 266 4.72 17.84 -14.97
CA HIS A 266 5.36 19.13 -14.75
C HIS A 266 5.73 19.78 -16.09
N PHE A 267 5.37 21.03 -16.24
CA PHE A 267 5.71 21.87 -17.40
C PHE A 267 6.15 23.26 -16.95
N PRO A 268 7.11 23.87 -17.67
CA PRO A 268 7.43 25.28 -17.46
C PRO A 268 6.30 26.17 -17.98
N ILE A 269 5.99 27.26 -17.28
CA ILE A 269 4.91 28.20 -17.67
C ILE A 269 5.19 28.93 -19.01
N TRP A 270 6.42 28.92 -19.48
CA TRP A 270 6.84 29.47 -20.78
C TRP A 270 6.79 28.46 -21.92
N HIS A 271 6.31 27.23 -21.67
CA HIS A 271 6.16 26.24 -22.75
C HIS A 271 5.14 26.74 -23.78
N GLN A 272 5.42 26.51 -25.09
CA GLN A 272 4.60 27.01 -26.19
C GLN A 272 3.13 26.61 -26.07
N GLU A 273 2.83 25.40 -25.60
CA GLU A 273 1.47 24.84 -25.46
C GLU A 273 0.89 24.97 -24.04
N ILE A 274 1.45 25.82 -23.19
CA ILE A 274 1.00 25.88 -21.77
C ILE A 274 -0.48 26.19 -21.64
N ARG A 275 -1.04 27.01 -22.53
CA ARG A 275 -2.47 27.37 -22.49
C ARG A 275 -3.38 26.17 -22.73
N ASP A 276 -2.98 25.24 -23.62
CA ASP A 276 -3.72 24.02 -23.90
C ASP A 276 -3.53 22.99 -22.77
N ILE A 277 -2.32 22.91 -22.21
CA ILE A 277 -1.97 21.98 -21.13
C ILE A 277 -2.77 22.27 -19.85
N ILE A 278 -2.90 23.53 -19.42
CA ILE A 278 -3.62 23.89 -18.18
C ILE A 278 -5.12 23.56 -18.23
N VAL A 279 -5.71 23.46 -19.40
CA VAL A 279 -7.15 23.17 -19.56
C VAL A 279 -7.46 21.68 -19.76
N LEU A 280 -6.45 20.82 -19.91
CA LEU A 280 -6.64 19.39 -20.18
C LEU A 280 -7.45 18.65 -19.11
N LYS A 281 -7.41 19.10 -17.85
CA LYS A 281 -8.20 18.52 -16.74
C LYS A 281 -9.51 19.25 -16.47
N ASN A 282 -9.79 20.30 -17.19
CA ASN A 282 -11.07 20.98 -17.10
C ASN A 282 -12.05 20.32 -18.08
N ASN A 283 -13.36 20.37 -17.78
CA ASN A 283 -14.42 19.88 -18.68
C ASN A 283 -14.44 20.58 -20.05
N LYS A 284 -13.50 21.47 -20.33
CA LYS A 284 -13.29 22.18 -21.59
C LYS A 284 -12.08 21.67 -22.39
N GLY A 285 -11.31 20.72 -21.84
CA GLY A 285 -10.21 20.07 -22.55
C GLY A 285 -10.74 18.85 -23.31
N THR A 286 -10.54 18.81 -24.61
CA THR A 286 -10.87 17.64 -25.47
C THR A 286 -9.74 16.61 -25.46
#